data_823b086792f20461bdcff6e6d65cc73f
#
_entry.id   823b086792f20461bdcff6e6d65cc73f
#
_cell.length_a   1.000
_cell.length_b   1.000
_cell.length_c   1.000
_cell.angle_alpha   90.00
_cell.angle_beta   90.00
_cell.angle_gamma   90.00
#
_symmetry.space_group_name_H-M   'P 1'
#
loop_
_entity.id
_entity.type
_entity.pdbx_description
1 polymer ?
#
loop_
_entity_poly.entity_id
_entity_poly.type
_entity_poly.pdbx_seq_one_letter_code
_entity_poly.pdbx_strand_id
1 'polypeptide(L)'
;MGVSENSAVAGVSAQWPARLWVVRHGQSAGNVARDVAESNGATLIDLEHRDADVPLSALGERQARALGAWMAGLPEHERPTLILSSTYVRARQTALAVARAMGQPDTAVSVDERLREKEFGVLDRYTTAGIIATFPELSEQRKLVGKFYFRPPGGESWCDVIFRLRSIVGDLQRNHVGARVLIVGHQVIVNCFRYLIEQMDEATILAIDREGDVPNCGVTEYAAVADGQSLELVRTKFVPPELADEPVTTESDQPAGAR
;
A
#
# COMPACT_ATOMS: atom_id res chain seq x y z
N MET A 1 33.59 -18.71 -45.52
CA MET A 1 33.34 -17.34 -45.11
C MET A 1 31.90 -17.26 -44.76
N GLY A 2 31.53 -17.53 -43.55
CA GLY A 2 30.18 -17.51 -43.06
C GLY A 2 30.10 -16.42 -41.99
N VAL A 3 29.38 -15.37 -42.27
CA VAL A 3 29.02 -14.34 -41.31
C VAL A 3 27.94 -14.95 -40.41
N SER A 4 28.27 -15.17 -39.15
CA SER A 4 27.35 -15.62 -38.13
C SER A 4 26.31 -14.51 -37.93
N GLU A 5 25.07 -14.77 -38.33
CA GLU A 5 23.92 -13.95 -37.94
C GLU A 5 23.76 -14.03 -36.44
N ASN A 6 24.02 -12.91 -35.79
CA ASN A 6 23.78 -12.69 -34.39
C ASN A 6 22.26 -12.68 -34.20
N SER A 7 21.68 -13.82 -33.81
CA SER A 7 20.30 -13.93 -33.41
C SER A 7 20.10 -13.03 -32.21
N ALA A 8 19.61 -11.83 -32.43
CA ALA A 8 19.08 -10.96 -31.37
C ALA A 8 18.01 -11.77 -30.64
N VAL A 9 18.30 -12.13 -29.40
CA VAL A 9 17.30 -12.64 -28.47
C VAL A 9 16.26 -11.53 -28.35
N ALA A 10 15.13 -11.71 -29.00
CA ALA A 10 13.99 -10.83 -28.83
C ALA A 10 13.65 -10.85 -27.34
N GLY A 11 13.98 -9.77 -26.66
CA GLY A 11 13.64 -9.61 -25.25
C GLY A 11 12.13 -9.80 -25.13
N VAL A 12 11.71 -10.72 -24.26
CA VAL A 12 10.30 -10.87 -23.92
C VAL A 12 9.86 -9.52 -23.38
N SER A 13 9.04 -8.84 -24.16
CA SER A 13 8.48 -7.54 -23.79
C SER A 13 7.69 -7.72 -22.49
N ALA A 14 8.02 -6.93 -21.46
CA ALA A 14 7.29 -6.97 -20.20
C ALA A 14 5.82 -6.64 -20.48
N GLN A 15 4.93 -7.53 -20.05
CA GLN A 15 3.49 -7.33 -20.17
C GLN A 15 2.91 -7.19 -18.76
N TRP A 16 1.82 -6.45 -18.65
CA TRP A 16 1.19 -6.14 -17.38
C TRP A 16 -0.12 -6.91 -17.18
N PRO A 17 -0.60 -7.02 -15.94
CA PRO A 17 -2.00 -7.34 -15.68
C PRO A 17 -2.93 -6.42 -16.47
N ALA A 18 -4.07 -6.94 -16.93
CA ALA A 18 -5.07 -6.13 -17.63
C ALA A 18 -5.61 -5.00 -16.73
N ARG A 19 -5.67 -5.26 -15.41
CA ARG A 19 -6.07 -4.28 -14.40
C ARG A 19 -5.36 -4.54 -13.08
N LEU A 20 -5.01 -3.47 -12.38
CA LEU A 20 -4.37 -3.53 -11.08
C LEU A 20 -5.03 -2.53 -10.13
N TRP A 21 -5.55 -3.01 -9.02
CA TRP A 21 -6.00 -2.17 -7.90
C TRP A 21 -5.04 -2.33 -6.74
N VAL A 22 -4.55 -1.22 -6.21
CA VAL A 22 -3.74 -1.16 -4.99
C VAL A 22 -4.56 -0.40 -3.95
N VAL A 23 -4.85 -1.06 -2.84
CA VAL A 23 -5.82 -0.60 -1.84
C VAL A 23 -5.17 -0.54 -0.46
N ARG A 24 -5.39 0.56 0.25
CA ARG A 24 -5.10 0.64 1.69
C ARG A 24 -6.17 -0.12 2.48
N HIS A 25 -5.79 -0.88 3.50
CA HIS A 25 -6.72 -1.58 4.40
C HIS A 25 -7.77 -0.64 5.01
N GLY A 26 -8.89 -1.17 5.50
CA GLY A 26 -9.88 -0.45 6.29
C GLY A 26 -9.28 0.07 7.62
N GLN A 27 -9.94 1.04 8.27
CA GLN A 27 -9.45 1.57 9.55
C GLN A 27 -9.13 0.44 10.54
N SER A 28 -7.95 0.48 11.15
CA SER A 28 -7.54 -0.49 12.17
C SER A 28 -7.74 0.06 13.59
N ALA A 29 -7.75 -0.85 14.58
CA ALA A 29 -7.70 -0.45 15.99
C ALA A 29 -6.45 0.40 16.29
N GLY A 30 -5.35 0.16 15.56
CA GLY A 30 -4.13 0.96 15.66
C GLY A 30 -4.28 2.38 15.14
N ASN A 31 -5.03 2.59 14.04
CA ASN A 31 -5.35 3.93 13.57
C ASN A 31 -6.13 4.70 14.64
N VAL A 32 -7.16 4.08 15.23
CA VAL A 32 -7.96 4.70 16.30
C VAL A 32 -7.09 5.05 17.51
N ALA A 33 -6.26 4.10 17.98
CA ALA A 33 -5.38 4.33 19.12
C ALA A 33 -4.37 5.45 18.86
N ARG A 34 -3.85 5.55 17.63
CA ARG A 34 -2.97 6.64 17.20
C ARG A 34 -3.67 7.99 17.25
N ASP A 35 -4.86 8.11 16.62
CA ASP A 35 -5.61 9.35 16.57
C ASP A 35 -5.94 9.85 18.00
N VAL A 36 -6.26 8.93 18.92
CA VAL A 36 -6.46 9.23 20.34
C VAL A 36 -5.16 9.70 21.01
N ALA A 37 -4.05 9.01 20.80
CA ALA A 37 -2.76 9.36 21.38
C ALA A 37 -2.28 10.75 20.88
N GLU A 38 -2.37 11.01 19.58
CA GLU A 38 -2.00 12.30 18.96
C GLU A 38 -2.88 13.45 19.51
N SER A 39 -4.21 13.24 19.59
CA SER A 39 -5.13 14.26 20.10
C SER A 39 -4.92 14.60 21.56
N ASN A 40 -4.45 13.64 22.35
CA ASN A 40 -4.14 13.81 23.78
C ASN A 40 -2.70 14.27 24.05
N GLY A 41 -1.87 14.42 22.99
CA GLY A 41 -0.45 14.75 23.12
C GLY A 41 0.37 13.66 23.82
N ALA A 42 -0.10 12.41 23.77
CA ALA A 42 0.61 11.27 24.34
C ALA A 42 1.90 10.97 23.56
N THR A 43 2.92 10.47 24.23
CA THR A 43 4.19 10.09 23.59
C THR A 43 4.17 8.67 23.03
N LEU A 44 3.28 7.81 23.53
CA LEU A 44 3.12 6.43 23.11
C LEU A 44 1.68 6.15 22.69
N ILE A 45 1.55 5.25 21.72
CA ILE A 45 0.28 4.70 21.27
C ILE A 45 0.01 3.46 22.11
N ASP A 46 -1.12 3.44 22.81
CA ASP A 46 -1.55 2.31 23.64
C ASP A 46 -2.13 1.20 22.77
N LEU A 47 -1.36 0.16 22.53
CA LEU A 47 -1.71 -1.02 21.74
C LEU A 47 -1.31 -2.30 22.48
N GLU A 48 -2.27 -3.21 22.62
CA GLU A 48 -2.02 -4.54 23.22
C GLU A 48 -1.28 -5.47 22.27
N HIS A 49 -1.52 -5.33 20.95
CA HIS A 49 -0.99 -6.21 19.91
C HIS A 49 0.26 -5.63 19.26
N ARG A 50 1.10 -6.49 18.69
CA ARG A 50 2.13 -6.05 17.73
C ARG A 50 1.44 -5.44 16.52
N ASP A 51 2.09 -4.50 15.82
CA ASP A 51 1.49 -3.82 14.67
C ASP A 51 0.95 -4.80 13.61
N ALA A 52 1.65 -5.90 13.35
CA ALA A 52 1.20 -6.93 12.41
C ALA A 52 -0.10 -7.64 12.80
N ASP A 53 -0.39 -7.70 14.11
CA ASP A 53 -1.54 -8.44 14.67
C ASP A 53 -2.74 -7.53 14.96
N VAL A 54 -2.62 -6.21 14.74
CA VAL A 54 -3.69 -5.24 14.96
C VAL A 54 -4.83 -5.45 13.98
N PRO A 55 -6.07 -5.73 14.47
CA PRO A 55 -7.23 -5.98 13.63
C PRO A 55 -7.87 -4.68 13.10
N LEU A 56 -8.84 -4.82 12.21
CA LEU A 56 -9.75 -3.75 11.83
C LEU A 56 -10.55 -3.26 13.04
N SER A 57 -10.89 -1.97 13.05
CA SER A 57 -11.92 -1.42 13.94
C SER A 57 -13.32 -1.78 13.40
N ALA A 58 -14.37 -1.54 14.21
CA ALA A 58 -15.75 -1.72 13.76
C ALA A 58 -16.07 -0.87 12.51
N LEU A 59 -15.50 0.34 12.40
CA LEU A 59 -15.58 1.17 11.19
C LEU A 59 -14.83 0.52 10.04
N GLY A 60 -13.60 0.05 10.27
CA GLY A 60 -12.80 -0.63 9.24
C GLY A 60 -13.46 -1.87 8.67
N GLU A 61 -14.20 -2.64 9.48
CA GLU A 61 -14.98 -3.76 8.98
C GLU A 61 -16.13 -3.30 8.06
N ARG A 62 -16.80 -2.18 8.38
CA ARG A 62 -17.82 -1.61 7.48
C ARG A 62 -17.19 -1.13 6.18
N GLN A 63 -16.05 -0.44 6.26
CA GLN A 63 -15.28 0.03 5.10
C GLN A 63 -14.88 -1.14 4.20
N ALA A 64 -14.36 -2.23 4.78
CA ALA A 64 -13.98 -3.42 4.04
C ALA A 64 -15.20 -4.10 3.35
N ARG A 65 -16.36 -4.14 4.02
CA ARG A 65 -17.59 -4.64 3.40
C ARG A 65 -18.09 -3.77 2.24
N ALA A 66 -18.04 -2.44 2.38
CA ALA A 66 -18.43 -1.51 1.32
C ALA A 66 -17.49 -1.63 0.11
N LEU A 67 -16.17 -1.74 0.32
CA LEU A 67 -15.22 -2.04 -0.74
C LEU A 67 -15.56 -3.37 -1.44
N GLY A 68 -15.88 -4.40 -0.66
CA GLY A 68 -16.28 -5.70 -1.18
C GLY A 68 -17.55 -5.61 -2.03
N ALA A 69 -18.58 -4.89 -1.56
CA ALA A 69 -19.82 -4.69 -2.29
C ALA A 69 -19.58 -3.94 -3.62
N TRP A 70 -18.73 -2.90 -3.60
CA TRP A 70 -18.35 -2.18 -4.81
C TRP A 70 -17.63 -3.10 -5.82
N MET A 71 -16.66 -3.91 -5.39
CA MET A 71 -15.95 -4.86 -6.26
C MET A 71 -16.90 -5.93 -6.81
N ALA A 72 -17.82 -6.45 -5.99
CA ALA A 72 -18.83 -7.42 -6.43
C ALA A 72 -19.87 -6.81 -7.39
N GLY A 73 -20.08 -5.49 -7.33
CA GLY A 73 -20.93 -4.75 -8.26
C GLY A 73 -20.33 -4.55 -9.65
N LEU A 74 -19.04 -4.77 -9.82
CA LEU A 74 -18.41 -4.75 -11.15
C LEU A 74 -18.95 -5.90 -12.02
N PRO A 75 -19.04 -5.73 -13.35
CA PRO A 75 -19.30 -6.85 -14.26
C PRO A 75 -18.35 -8.02 -13.97
N GLU A 76 -18.83 -9.25 -14.04
CA GLU A 76 -18.05 -10.44 -13.65
C GLU A 76 -16.70 -10.50 -14.39
N HIS A 77 -16.68 -10.17 -15.68
CA HIS A 77 -15.46 -10.14 -16.49
C HIS A 77 -14.49 -9.01 -16.14
N GLU A 78 -14.90 -8.06 -15.30
CA GLU A 78 -14.03 -6.95 -14.81
C GLU A 78 -13.55 -7.18 -13.37
N ARG A 79 -14.15 -8.11 -12.62
CA ARG A 79 -13.78 -8.39 -11.22
C ARG A 79 -12.36 -8.92 -11.08
N PRO A 80 -11.70 -8.71 -9.94
CA PRO A 80 -10.40 -9.32 -9.64
C PRO A 80 -10.41 -10.84 -9.83
N THR A 81 -9.38 -11.36 -10.51
CA THR A 81 -9.12 -12.80 -10.66
C THR A 81 -8.01 -13.29 -9.74
N LEU A 82 -7.25 -12.36 -9.17
CA LEU A 82 -6.20 -12.62 -8.19
C LEU A 82 -6.30 -11.59 -7.08
N ILE A 83 -6.28 -12.04 -5.82
CA ILE A 83 -6.27 -11.18 -4.64
C ILE A 83 -4.99 -11.47 -3.87
N LEU A 84 -4.12 -10.45 -3.75
CA LEU A 84 -2.91 -10.46 -2.95
C LEU A 84 -3.10 -9.59 -1.71
N SER A 85 -2.63 -10.04 -0.57
CA SER A 85 -2.73 -9.31 0.69
C SER A 85 -1.41 -9.27 1.43
N SER A 86 -1.17 -8.16 2.13
CA SER A 86 -0.18 -8.11 3.19
C SER A 86 -0.43 -9.21 4.23
N THR A 87 0.64 -9.60 4.93
CA THR A 87 0.57 -10.52 6.07
C THR A 87 -0.16 -9.96 7.28
N TYR A 88 -0.32 -8.64 7.38
CA TYR A 88 -0.91 -7.95 8.52
C TYR A 88 -2.42 -8.22 8.62
N VAL A 89 -2.90 -8.45 9.84
CA VAL A 89 -4.29 -8.86 10.12
C VAL A 89 -5.31 -7.92 9.48
N ARG A 90 -5.15 -6.60 9.63
CA ARG A 90 -6.05 -5.58 9.07
C ARG A 90 -6.16 -5.64 7.54
N ALA A 91 -5.05 -5.89 6.84
CA ALA A 91 -5.06 -6.02 5.39
C ALA A 91 -5.71 -7.33 4.94
N ARG A 92 -5.39 -8.44 5.62
CA ARG A 92 -6.03 -9.74 5.36
C ARG A 92 -7.54 -9.70 5.59
N GLN A 93 -7.99 -9.09 6.69
CA GLN A 93 -9.44 -8.94 6.97
C GLN A 93 -10.13 -8.14 5.87
N THR A 94 -9.50 -7.06 5.37
CA THR A 94 -10.02 -6.28 4.24
C THR A 94 -10.09 -7.12 2.97
N ALA A 95 -9.03 -7.84 2.61
CA ALA A 95 -9.00 -8.71 1.43
C ALA A 95 -10.04 -9.83 1.50
N LEU A 96 -10.20 -10.46 2.66
CA LEU A 96 -11.20 -11.51 2.90
C LEU A 96 -12.63 -10.98 2.76
N ALA A 97 -12.90 -9.77 3.25
CA ALA A 97 -14.22 -9.15 3.08
C ALA A 97 -14.56 -8.95 1.60
N VAL A 98 -13.58 -8.54 0.78
CA VAL A 98 -13.74 -8.41 -0.67
C VAL A 98 -13.98 -9.77 -1.33
N ALA A 99 -13.16 -10.80 -1.02
CA ALA A 99 -13.31 -12.13 -1.58
C ALA A 99 -14.71 -12.71 -1.29
N ARG A 100 -15.14 -12.63 -0.02
CA ARG A 100 -16.47 -13.12 0.41
C ARG A 100 -17.62 -12.39 -0.28
N ALA A 101 -17.52 -11.07 -0.46
CA ALA A 101 -18.54 -10.29 -1.17
C ALA A 101 -18.67 -10.72 -2.65
N MET A 102 -17.58 -11.15 -3.28
CA MET A 102 -17.57 -11.70 -4.64
C MET A 102 -17.94 -13.20 -4.69
N GLY A 103 -18.33 -13.81 -3.57
CA GLY A 103 -18.66 -15.24 -3.50
C GLY A 103 -17.46 -16.18 -3.58
N GLN A 104 -16.24 -15.67 -3.36
CA GLN A 104 -15.01 -16.46 -3.40
C GLN A 104 -14.68 -17.04 -2.01
N PRO A 105 -14.04 -18.21 -1.93
CA PRO A 105 -13.59 -18.78 -0.65
C PRO A 105 -12.42 -17.98 -0.07
N ASP A 106 -12.20 -18.08 1.24
CA ASP A 106 -11.10 -17.43 1.93
C ASP A 106 -9.72 -17.83 1.35
N THR A 107 -9.61 -19.04 0.80
CA THR A 107 -8.40 -19.52 0.12
C THR A 107 -8.07 -18.80 -1.19
N ALA A 108 -8.99 -18.00 -1.72
CA ALA A 108 -8.73 -17.16 -2.90
C ALA A 108 -7.79 -15.98 -2.59
N VAL A 109 -7.59 -15.66 -1.31
CA VAL A 109 -6.67 -14.60 -0.88
C VAL A 109 -5.27 -15.18 -0.67
N SER A 110 -4.33 -14.80 -1.52
CA SER A 110 -2.91 -15.13 -1.36
C SER A 110 -2.22 -14.06 -0.51
N VAL A 111 -1.44 -14.51 0.46
CA VAL A 111 -0.70 -13.63 1.38
C VAL A 111 0.75 -13.55 0.95
N ASP A 112 1.32 -12.33 0.89
CA ASP A 112 2.69 -12.09 0.51
C ASP A 112 3.37 -11.14 1.51
N GLU A 113 4.47 -11.58 2.12
CA GLU A 113 5.23 -10.83 3.13
C GLU A 113 5.88 -9.57 2.55
N ARG A 114 6.10 -9.50 1.25
CA ARG A 114 6.64 -8.32 0.57
C ARG A 114 5.65 -7.15 0.56
N LEU A 115 4.36 -7.42 0.84
CA LEU A 115 3.29 -6.41 0.94
C LEU A 115 3.07 -5.87 2.36
N ARG A 116 3.87 -6.31 3.37
CA ARG A 116 3.79 -5.79 4.74
C ARG A 116 4.01 -4.28 4.76
N GLU A 117 3.50 -3.60 5.79
CA GLU A 117 3.77 -2.16 5.94
C GLU A 117 5.27 -1.91 6.16
N LYS A 118 5.68 -0.66 6.02
CA LYS A 118 7.02 -0.21 6.34
C LYS A 118 7.30 -0.44 7.83
N GLU A 119 8.41 -1.09 8.12
CA GLU A 119 8.84 -1.33 9.50
C GLU A 119 9.35 -0.03 10.13
N PHE A 120 8.83 0.32 11.31
CA PHE A 120 9.23 1.51 12.06
C PHE A 120 10.37 1.25 13.05
N GLY A 121 10.72 -0.01 13.29
CA GLY A 121 11.82 -0.41 14.20
C GLY A 121 11.64 0.18 15.58
N VAL A 122 12.69 0.83 16.12
CA VAL A 122 12.64 1.43 17.46
C VAL A 122 11.62 2.57 17.60
N LEU A 123 11.10 3.09 16.50
CA LEU A 123 10.09 4.16 16.50
C LEU A 123 8.66 3.63 16.52
N ASP A 124 8.48 2.30 16.47
CA ASP A 124 7.14 1.70 16.54
C ASP A 124 6.42 2.12 17.81
N ARG A 125 5.11 2.37 17.71
CA ARG A 125 4.23 2.85 18.78
C ARG A 125 4.54 4.23 19.37
N TYR A 126 5.49 4.98 18.83
CA TYR A 126 5.69 6.37 19.23
C TYR A 126 4.84 7.31 18.37
N THR A 127 4.24 8.31 19.03
CA THR A 127 3.67 9.48 18.33
C THR A 127 4.82 10.36 17.85
N THR A 128 4.50 11.35 17.00
CA THR A 128 5.49 12.34 16.57
C THR A 128 6.13 13.07 17.75
N ALA A 129 5.32 13.49 18.73
CA ALA A 129 5.81 14.12 19.96
C ALA A 129 6.70 13.16 20.77
N GLY A 130 6.32 11.88 20.84
CA GLY A 130 7.09 10.84 21.50
C GLY A 130 8.45 10.57 20.85
N ILE A 131 8.51 10.56 19.51
CA ILE A 131 9.78 10.41 18.77
C ILE A 131 10.71 11.58 19.08
N ILE A 132 10.22 12.82 19.01
CA ILE A 132 11.01 14.02 19.29
C ILE A 132 11.54 14.00 20.74
N ALA A 133 10.70 13.60 21.69
CA ALA A 133 11.07 13.58 23.11
C ALA A 133 12.04 12.46 23.46
N THR A 134 11.87 11.27 22.86
CA THR A 134 12.63 10.07 23.24
C THR A 134 13.87 9.83 22.38
N PHE A 135 13.79 10.20 21.09
CA PHE A 135 14.84 9.96 20.09
C PHE A 135 15.19 11.24 19.32
N PRO A 136 15.60 12.33 20.00
CA PRO A 136 15.88 13.62 19.34
C PRO A 136 16.93 13.50 18.24
N GLU A 137 17.95 12.64 18.42
CA GLU A 137 19.00 12.44 17.41
C GLU A 137 18.43 11.80 16.13
N LEU A 138 17.50 10.85 16.23
CA LEU A 138 16.86 10.23 15.09
C LEU A 138 15.92 11.22 14.38
N SER A 139 15.25 12.10 15.14
CA SER A 139 14.45 13.18 14.58
C SER A 139 15.30 14.15 13.75
N GLU A 140 16.47 14.58 14.26
CA GLU A 140 17.40 15.43 13.52
C GLU A 140 18.01 14.70 12.32
N GLN A 141 18.41 13.45 12.49
CA GLN A 141 18.90 12.64 11.37
C GLN A 141 17.86 12.53 10.25
N ARG A 142 16.58 12.31 10.58
CA ARG A 142 15.49 12.26 9.59
C ARG A 142 15.36 13.58 8.81
N LYS A 143 15.52 14.73 9.48
CA LYS A 143 15.53 16.04 8.80
C LYS A 143 16.69 16.19 7.83
N LEU A 144 17.88 15.72 8.19
CA LEU A 144 19.07 15.80 7.35
C LEU A 144 19.00 14.86 6.14
N VAL A 145 18.61 13.61 6.37
CA VAL A 145 18.60 12.54 5.34
C VAL A 145 17.35 12.62 4.44
N GLY A 146 16.26 13.15 4.97
CA GLY A 146 14.95 13.19 4.32
C GLY A 146 14.14 11.90 4.52
N LYS A 147 12.80 12.02 4.43
CA LYS A 147 11.83 10.94 4.65
C LYS A 147 12.11 9.72 3.76
N PHE A 148 12.51 9.94 2.52
CA PHE A 148 12.66 8.90 1.51
C PHE A 148 13.80 7.92 1.84
N TYR A 149 14.91 8.44 2.38
CA TYR A 149 16.12 7.65 2.69
C TYR A 149 16.26 7.32 4.18
N PHE A 150 15.56 8.04 5.06
CA PHE A 150 15.69 7.80 6.49
C PHE A 150 15.22 6.39 6.86
N ARG A 151 16.13 5.63 7.48
CA ARG A 151 15.88 4.29 8.04
C ARG A 151 16.04 4.34 9.55
N PRO A 152 14.96 4.16 10.33
CA PRO A 152 15.10 4.03 11.79
C PRO A 152 15.83 2.72 12.12
N PRO A 153 16.55 2.65 13.27
CA PRO A 153 17.17 1.42 13.71
C PRO A 153 16.18 0.26 13.81
N GLY A 154 16.47 -0.86 13.16
CA GLY A 154 15.58 -2.01 13.07
C GLY A 154 14.37 -1.83 12.14
N GLY A 155 14.28 -0.72 11.40
CA GLY A 155 13.20 -0.43 10.49
C GLY A 155 13.60 -0.35 9.02
N GLU A 156 12.69 0.18 8.20
CA GLU A 156 12.85 0.36 6.75
C GLU A 156 12.78 1.85 6.36
N SER A 157 13.52 2.24 5.34
CA SER A 157 13.29 3.48 4.57
C SER A 157 12.25 3.23 3.47
N TRP A 158 11.79 4.28 2.79
CA TRP A 158 10.99 4.12 1.57
C TRP A 158 11.77 3.38 0.49
N CYS A 159 13.07 3.62 0.37
CA CYS A 159 13.94 2.88 -0.57
C CYS A 159 13.92 1.37 -0.32
N ASP A 160 13.91 0.92 0.94
CA ASP A 160 13.84 -0.50 1.28
C ASP A 160 12.50 -1.11 0.88
N VAL A 161 11.40 -0.40 1.13
CA VAL A 161 10.06 -0.81 0.69
C VAL A 161 9.99 -0.91 -0.83
N ILE A 162 10.46 0.13 -1.54
CA ILE A 162 10.51 0.14 -3.02
C ILE A 162 11.34 -1.04 -3.54
N PHE A 163 12.47 -1.34 -2.91
CA PHE A 163 13.32 -2.45 -3.31
C PHE A 163 12.59 -3.80 -3.25
N ARG A 164 11.87 -4.09 -2.15
CA ARG A 164 11.08 -5.35 -2.06
C ARG A 164 9.87 -5.36 -2.98
N LEU A 165 9.22 -4.22 -3.23
CA LEU A 165 8.08 -4.13 -4.14
C LEU A 165 8.48 -4.29 -5.62
N ARG A 166 9.72 -3.98 -6.00
CA ARG A 166 10.22 -4.27 -7.37
C ARG A 166 10.10 -5.75 -7.71
N SER A 167 10.27 -6.66 -6.74
CA SER A 167 10.10 -8.09 -6.98
C SER A 167 8.62 -8.47 -7.19
N ILE A 168 7.69 -7.83 -6.49
CA ILE A 168 6.25 -8.00 -6.74
C ILE A 168 5.88 -7.52 -8.16
N VAL A 169 6.34 -6.33 -8.54
CA VAL A 169 6.11 -5.78 -9.89
C VAL A 169 6.65 -6.76 -10.95
N GLY A 170 7.86 -7.28 -10.75
CA GLY A 170 8.43 -8.27 -11.65
C GLY A 170 7.63 -9.59 -11.72
N ASP A 171 7.02 -10.02 -10.59
CA ASP A 171 6.15 -11.20 -10.58
C ASP A 171 4.84 -10.93 -11.32
N LEU A 172 4.23 -9.75 -11.13
CA LEU A 172 3.04 -9.34 -11.87
C LEU A 172 3.28 -9.36 -13.37
N GLN A 173 4.43 -8.86 -13.83
CA GLN A 173 4.80 -8.79 -15.23
C GLN A 173 5.12 -10.16 -15.85
N ARG A 174 5.67 -11.10 -15.08
CA ARG A 174 6.05 -12.43 -15.60
C ARG A 174 4.92 -13.45 -15.50
N ASN A 175 4.17 -13.42 -14.40
CA ASN A 175 3.32 -14.54 -14.01
C ASN A 175 1.82 -14.20 -14.07
N HIS A 176 1.44 -12.91 -14.17
CA HIS A 176 0.06 -12.46 -14.06
C HIS A 176 -0.37 -11.54 -15.22
N VAL A 177 0.24 -11.75 -16.39
CA VAL A 177 -0.13 -11.01 -17.62
C VAL A 177 -1.61 -11.21 -17.94
N GLY A 178 -2.30 -10.12 -18.22
CA GLY A 178 -3.74 -10.13 -18.54
C GLY A 178 -4.65 -10.42 -17.35
N ALA A 179 -4.12 -10.75 -16.18
CA ALA A 179 -4.91 -10.93 -14.96
C ALA A 179 -5.51 -9.60 -14.48
N ARG A 180 -6.54 -9.68 -13.65
CA ARG A 180 -7.09 -8.54 -12.91
C ARG A 180 -6.73 -8.73 -11.45
N VAL A 181 -5.77 -7.91 -10.98
CA VAL A 181 -5.10 -8.12 -9.70
C VAL A 181 -5.57 -7.07 -8.70
N LEU A 182 -6.05 -7.52 -7.55
CA LEU A 182 -6.29 -6.69 -6.36
C LEU A 182 -5.16 -6.91 -5.36
N ILE A 183 -4.49 -5.84 -4.95
CA ILE A 183 -3.50 -5.83 -3.86
C ILE A 183 -4.10 -5.06 -2.68
N VAL A 184 -4.16 -5.68 -1.51
CA VAL A 184 -4.55 -5.02 -0.26
C VAL A 184 -3.31 -4.87 0.62
N GLY A 185 -2.92 -3.64 0.84
CA GLY A 185 -1.74 -3.25 1.61
C GLY A 185 -2.00 -2.06 2.51
N HIS A 186 -1.06 -1.14 2.56
CA HIS A 186 -0.94 -0.06 3.53
C HIS A 186 -0.62 1.26 2.83
N GLN A 187 -0.56 2.34 3.59
CA GLN A 187 -0.30 3.70 3.10
C GLN A 187 1.00 3.79 2.29
N VAL A 188 2.13 3.40 2.90
CA VAL A 188 3.44 3.52 2.23
C VAL A 188 3.51 2.56 1.04
N ILE A 189 2.87 1.39 1.14
CA ILE A 189 2.80 0.42 0.05
C ILE A 189 2.11 1.01 -1.18
N VAL A 190 0.96 1.67 -1.01
CA VAL A 190 0.24 2.34 -2.10
C VAL A 190 1.12 3.39 -2.76
N ASN A 191 1.75 4.27 -1.97
CA ASN A 191 2.63 5.32 -2.48
C ASN A 191 3.86 4.74 -3.21
N CYS A 192 4.49 3.69 -2.67
CA CYS A 192 5.63 3.04 -3.31
C CYS A 192 5.26 2.29 -4.60
N PHE A 193 4.04 1.73 -4.70
CA PHE A 193 3.54 1.21 -5.98
C PHE A 193 3.35 2.32 -7.00
N ARG A 194 2.80 3.46 -6.60
CA ARG A 194 2.68 4.64 -7.46
C ARG A 194 4.04 5.07 -7.98
N TYR A 195 5.02 5.23 -7.10
CA TYR A 195 6.40 5.56 -7.47
C TYR A 195 6.95 4.63 -8.55
N LEU A 196 6.76 3.31 -8.39
CA LEU A 196 7.28 2.31 -9.31
C LEU A 196 6.56 2.27 -10.66
N ILE A 197 5.22 2.29 -10.64
CA ILE A 197 4.40 2.11 -11.85
C ILE A 197 4.37 3.40 -12.67
N GLU A 198 4.22 4.54 -12.02
CA GLU A 198 4.16 5.86 -12.67
C GLU A 198 5.57 6.44 -12.94
N GLN A 199 6.64 5.68 -12.60
CA GLN A 199 8.05 6.06 -12.82
C GLN A 199 8.41 7.44 -12.26
N MET A 200 7.91 7.74 -11.05
CA MET A 200 8.10 9.02 -10.39
C MET A 200 9.55 9.20 -9.88
N ASP A 201 9.94 10.44 -9.71
CA ASP A 201 11.10 10.80 -8.91
C ASP A 201 10.73 10.99 -7.42
N GLU A 202 11.75 11.16 -6.58
CA GLU A 202 11.59 11.38 -5.14
C GLU A 202 10.73 12.61 -4.83
N ALA A 203 10.99 13.73 -5.54
CA ALA A 203 10.30 14.98 -5.27
C ALA A 203 8.78 14.87 -5.52
N THR A 204 8.41 14.20 -6.61
CA THR A 204 7.03 13.98 -7.01
C THR A 204 6.27 13.13 -5.98
N ILE A 205 6.83 11.97 -5.59
CA ILE A 205 6.11 11.09 -4.65
C ILE A 205 6.03 11.69 -3.24
N LEU A 206 7.05 12.44 -2.80
CA LEU A 206 6.98 13.16 -1.53
C LEU A 206 6.02 14.35 -1.57
N ALA A 207 5.81 14.97 -2.73
CA ALA A 207 4.76 15.99 -2.90
C ALA A 207 3.36 15.38 -2.71
N ILE A 208 3.10 14.24 -3.35
CA ILE A 208 1.85 13.49 -3.21
C ILE A 208 1.59 13.05 -1.76
N ASP A 209 2.64 12.59 -1.08
CA ASP A 209 2.57 12.21 0.33
C ASP A 209 2.21 13.42 1.24
N ARG A 210 2.72 14.62 0.94
CA ARG A 210 2.38 15.86 1.67
C ARG A 210 0.94 16.32 1.44
N GLU A 211 0.32 15.98 0.32
CA GLU A 211 -1.09 16.32 0.03
C GLU A 211 -2.08 15.60 0.96
N GLY A 212 -1.64 14.56 1.64
CA GLY A 212 -2.43 13.82 2.61
C GLY A 212 -2.50 12.31 2.33
N ASP A 213 -2.96 11.61 3.34
CA ASP A 213 -3.01 10.17 3.37
C ASP A 213 -3.98 9.57 2.33
N VAL A 214 -3.73 8.33 1.96
CA VAL A 214 -4.67 7.52 1.19
C VAL A 214 -5.84 7.16 2.12
N PRO A 215 -7.11 7.38 1.75
CA PRO A 215 -8.24 6.98 2.57
C PRO A 215 -8.23 5.48 2.91
N ASN A 216 -8.78 5.10 4.05
CA ASN A 216 -9.02 3.70 4.36
C ASN A 216 -9.94 3.08 3.29
N CYS A 217 -9.61 1.90 2.81
CA CYS A 217 -10.22 1.28 1.62
C CYS A 217 -10.12 2.14 0.35
N GLY A 218 -9.24 3.15 0.34
CA GLY A 218 -8.95 3.97 -0.83
C GLY A 218 -8.27 3.15 -1.93
N VAL A 219 -8.77 3.29 -3.13
CA VAL A 219 -8.36 2.52 -4.32
C VAL A 219 -7.50 3.40 -5.22
N THR A 220 -6.33 2.89 -5.57
CA THR A 220 -5.53 3.34 -6.71
C THR A 220 -5.66 2.29 -7.79
N GLU A 221 -6.17 2.66 -8.96
CA GLU A 221 -6.49 1.75 -10.05
C GLU A 221 -5.69 2.07 -11.29
N TYR A 222 -5.15 1.04 -11.92
CA TYR A 222 -4.45 1.09 -13.21
C TYR A 222 -5.09 0.14 -14.21
N ALA A 223 -5.03 0.51 -15.49
CA ALA A 223 -5.40 -0.35 -16.60
C ALA A 223 -4.23 -0.49 -17.57
N ALA A 224 -4.08 -1.67 -18.17
CA ALA A 224 -3.10 -1.87 -19.22
C ALA A 224 -3.47 -1.04 -20.46
N VAL A 225 -2.47 -0.39 -21.07
CA VAL A 225 -2.64 0.21 -22.40
C VAL A 225 -2.87 -0.88 -23.45
N ALA A 226 -3.37 -0.49 -24.62
CA ALA A 226 -3.82 -1.43 -25.66
C ALA A 226 -2.75 -2.47 -26.07
N ASP A 227 -1.48 -2.13 -26.01
CA ASP A 227 -0.36 -3.03 -26.32
C ASP A 227 0.13 -3.86 -25.12
N GLY A 228 -0.43 -3.63 -23.92
CA GLY A 228 -0.05 -4.32 -22.68
C GLY A 228 1.34 -3.99 -22.16
N GLN A 229 2.03 -3.00 -22.72
CA GLN A 229 3.41 -2.66 -22.38
C GLN A 229 3.55 -1.79 -21.14
N SER A 230 2.51 -1.07 -20.77
CA SER A 230 2.47 -0.20 -19.60
C SER A 230 1.11 -0.19 -18.93
N LEU A 231 1.06 0.37 -17.74
CA LEU A 231 -0.17 0.66 -17.02
C LEU A 231 -0.42 2.17 -17.01
N GLU A 232 -1.66 2.57 -17.25
CA GLU A 232 -2.13 3.94 -17.08
C GLU A 232 -2.96 4.07 -15.81
N LEU A 233 -2.77 5.18 -15.08
CA LEU A 233 -3.54 5.50 -13.90
C LEU A 233 -4.98 5.85 -14.29
N VAL A 234 -5.94 5.08 -13.79
CA VAL A 234 -7.37 5.31 -14.01
C VAL A 234 -7.92 6.24 -12.94
N ARG A 235 -7.58 5.97 -11.68
CA ARG A 235 -8.01 6.78 -10.53
C ARG A 235 -7.08 6.56 -9.34
N THR A 236 -7.05 7.55 -8.44
CA THR A 236 -6.33 7.47 -7.15
C THR A 236 -7.18 8.00 -6.03
N LYS A 237 -6.91 7.55 -4.80
CA LYS A 237 -7.66 7.93 -3.58
C LYS A 237 -9.19 7.78 -3.72
N PHE A 238 -9.64 6.93 -4.66
CA PHE A 238 -11.06 6.66 -4.83
C PHE A 238 -11.58 5.81 -3.68
N VAL A 239 -12.70 6.19 -3.10
CA VAL A 239 -13.44 5.38 -2.14
C VAL A 239 -14.81 5.03 -2.70
N PRO A 240 -15.36 3.84 -2.39
CA PRO A 240 -16.75 3.54 -2.72
C PRO A 240 -17.69 4.66 -2.23
N PRO A 241 -18.78 4.96 -2.97
CA PRO A 241 -19.68 6.07 -2.61
C PRO A 241 -20.22 5.99 -1.20
N GLU A 242 -20.43 4.79 -0.65
CA GLU A 242 -20.90 4.53 0.71
C GLU A 242 -19.90 4.99 1.78
N LEU A 243 -18.65 5.27 1.40
CA LEU A 243 -17.56 5.68 2.30
C LEU A 243 -17.12 7.13 2.07
N ALA A 244 -17.79 7.88 1.21
CA ALA A 244 -17.35 9.23 0.81
C ALA A 244 -17.25 10.23 1.98
N ASP A 245 -18.08 10.06 3.00
CA ASP A 245 -18.13 10.93 4.17
C ASP A 245 -17.35 10.40 5.38
N GLU A 246 -16.68 9.24 5.24
CA GLU A 246 -15.91 8.67 6.35
C GLU A 246 -14.55 9.36 6.52
N PRO A 247 -14.10 9.58 7.78
CA PRO A 247 -12.84 10.28 8.03
C PRO A 247 -11.64 9.49 7.51
N VAL A 248 -10.65 10.22 7.00
CA VAL A 248 -9.32 9.67 6.67
C VAL A 248 -8.49 9.60 7.94
N THR A 249 -8.01 8.42 8.29
CA THR A 249 -7.16 8.23 9.47
C THR A 249 -5.69 8.50 9.14
N THR A 250 -4.97 9.08 10.09
CA THR A 250 -3.54 9.36 9.97
C THR A 250 -2.69 8.09 10.02
N GLU A 251 -1.50 8.16 9.39
CA GLU A 251 -0.55 7.07 9.36
C GLU A 251 0.70 7.35 10.22
N SER A 252 1.39 6.24 10.56
CA SER A 252 2.61 6.31 11.36
C SER A 252 3.76 7.02 10.63
N ASP A 253 3.79 6.92 9.31
CA ASP A 253 4.83 7.52 8.50
C ASP A 253 4.49 8.98 8.18
N GLN A 254 4.77 9.87 9.11
CA GLN A 254 4.48 11.30 9.03
C GLN A 254 4.83 11.88 7.66
N PRO A 255 4.00 12.80 7.11
CA PRO A 255 4.28 13.49 5.85
C PRO A 255 5.68 14.09 5.83
N ALA A 256 6.27 14.18 4.64
CA ALA A 256 7.54 14.88 4.48
C ALA A 256 7.33 16.35 4.85
N GLY A 257 8.09 16.85 5.82
CA GLY A 257 8.08 18.28 6.15
C GLY A 257 8.41 19.14 4.92
N ALA A 258 7.89 20.35 4.86
CA ALA A 258 8.35 21.32 3.87
C ALA A 258 9.86 21.59 4.09
N ARG A 259 10.67 21.47 3.04
CA ARG A 259 12.02 22.02 3.02
C ARG A 259 11.97 23.49 2.73
#